data_8e3af4657bf8bc9202e6fabd97537c35
#
_entry.id   8e3af4657bf8bc9202e6fabd97537c35
#
_cell.length_a   1.000
_cell.length_b   1.000
_cell.length_c   1.000
_cell.angle_alpha   90.00
_cell.angle_beta   90.00
_cell.angle_gamma   90.00
#
_symmetry.space_group_name_H-M   'P 1'
#
loop_
_entity.id
_entity.type
_entity.pdbx_description
1 polymer ?
#
loop_
_entity_poly.entity_id
_entity_poly.type
_entity_poly.pdbx_seq_one_letter_code
_entity_poly.pdbx_strand_id
1 'polypeptide(L)'
;MGSSFRLAYRVAALALLTMALLPLQIVAVALTPQLARRIPVLYHRLGTRFMGVAVRVQGVPSPSRPLLIVANHVSWLDISVITTTSPVSFIAKREVASWPVFGLLAKLQRSIFIDRERRQKSGAANSEIAARLIAGDAIVLFAEGTSSDGKDVLPFRSALIGSAAQACERLPAGMVFVQPLSVVYTGEGRKIAPWHGDMDLLPHLVRVLRVPKVDAVLHWGEPIPYFVQSDRKQIAKKLEGDVRALMRRTQEQCAEDYAA
;
A
#
# COMPACT_ATOMS: atom_id res chain seq x y z
N MET A 1 -21.37 -19.86 10.73
CA MET A 1 -20.00 -20.35 11.01
C MET A 1 -19.46 -19.60 12.23
N GLY A 2 -19.11 -20.29 13.31
CA GLY A 2 -18.61 -19.66 14.55
C GLY A 2 -17.27 -18.90 14.32
N SER A 3 -17.01 -17.91 15.16
CA SER A 3 -15.81 -17.05 15.07
C SER A 3 -14.49 -17.85 15.11
N SER A 4 -14.40 -18.87 15.96
CA SER A 4 -13.20 -19.73 16.09
C SER A 4 -12.98 -20.61 14.86
N PHE A 5 -14.05 -21.20 14.30
CA PHE A 5 -13.95 -21.99 13.08
C PHE A 5 -13.51 -21.12 11.88
N ARG A 6 -14.06 -19.91 11.79
CA ARG A 6 -13.64 -18.94 10.75
C ARG A 6 -12.17 -18.58 10.84
N LEU A 7 -11.68 -18.33 12.05
CA LEU A 7 -10.25 -18.06 12.29
C LEU A 7 -9.41 -19.24 11.83
N ALA A 8 -9.72 -20.47 12.29
CA ALA A 8 -8.95 -21.66 11.94
C ALA A 8 -8.93 -21.90 10.41
N TYR A 9 -10.10 -21.81 9.76
CA TYR A 9 -10.21 -21.93 8.31
C TYR A 9 -9.35 -20.88 7.57
N ARG A 10 -9.45 -19.60 7.97
CA ARG A 10 -8.72 -18.52 7.31
C ARG A 10 -7.22 -18.64 7.49
N VAL A 11 -6.76 -18.99 8.69
CA VAL A 11 -5.33 -19.23 8.96
C VAL A 11 -4.83 -20.40 8.12
N ALA A 12 -5.55 -21.51 8.07
CA ALA A 12 -5.19 -22.66 7.25
C ALA A 12 -5.15 -22.31 5.76
N ALA A 13 -6.16 -21.60 5.24
CA ALA A 13 -6.21 -21.18 3.85
C ALA A 13 -5.06 -20.25 3.47
N LEU A 14 -4.72 -19.27 4.32
CA LEU A 14 -3.58 -18.37 4.11
C LEU A 14 -2.25 -19.12 4.18
N ALA A 15 -2.10 -20.07 5.11
CA ALA A 15 -0.90 -20.89 5.21
C ALA A 15 -0.70 -21.75 3.95
N LEU A 16 -1.76 -22.43 3.49
CA LEU A 16 -1.73 -23.22 2.26
C LEU A 16 -1.43 -22.36 1.01
N LEU A 17 -2.06 -21.19 0.90
CA LEU A 17 -1.78 -20.24 -0.18
C LEU A 17 -0.31 -19.80 -0.17
N THR A 18 0.22 -19.49 1.03
CA THR A 18 1.62 -19.10 1.20
C THR A 18 2.57 -20.26 0.82
N MET A 19 2.31 -21.46 1.32
CA MET A 19 3.12 -22.63 0.98
C MET A 19 3.13 -22.93 -0.53
N ALA A 20 1.99 -22.74 -1.21
CA ALA A 20 1.89 -22.96 -2.64
C ALA A 20 2.62 -21.90 -3.49
N LEU A 21 2.48 -20.61 -3.14
CA LEU A 21 3.02 -19.52 -3.96
C LEU A 21 4.42 -19.06 -3.56
N LEU A 22 4.86 -19.32 -2.33
CA LEU A 22 6.17 -18.90 -1.83
C LEU A 22 7.35 -19.48 -2.66
N PRO A 23 7.41 -20.79 -2.94
CA PRO A 23 8.47 -21.35 -3.78
C PRO A 23 8.49 -20.76 -5.18
N LEU A 24 7.29 -20.58 -5.77
CA LEU A 24 7.15 -19.97 -7.09
C LEU A 24 7.65 -18.53 -7.11
N GLN A 25 7.35 -17.76 -6.06
CA GLN A 25 7.81 -16.38 -5.93
C GLN A 25 9.33 -16.29 -5.76
N ILE A 26 9.93 -17.18 -4.96
CA ILE A 26 11.39 -17.23 -4.79
C ILE A 26 12.09 -17.47 -6.15
N VAL A 27 11.62 -18.44 -6.91
CA VAL A 27 12.14 -18.75 -8.25
C VAL A 27 11.89 -17.58 -9.20
N ALA A 28 10.70 -17.00 -9.18
CA ALA A 28 10.35 -15.88 -10.06
C ALA A 28 11.21 -14.63 -9.80
N VAL A 29 11.52 -14.32 -8.54
CA VAL A 29 12.39 -13.19 -8.19
C VAL A 29 13.80 -13.36 -8.76
N ALA A 30 14.30 -14.60 -8.82
CA ALA A 30 15.63 -14.89 -9.36
C ALA A 30 15.66 -14.92 -10.90
N LEU A 31 14.61 -15.41 -11.55
CA LEU A 31 14.65 -15.76 -12.98
C LEU A 31 13.75 -14.92 -13.89
N THR A 32 12.64 -14.41 -13.38
CA THR A 32 11.57 -13.81 -14.20
C THR A 32 10.94 -12.58 -13.56
N PRO A 33 11.52 -11.37 -13.74
CA PRO A 33 11.02 -10.14 -13.10
C PRO A 33 9.54 -9.85 -13.36
N GLN A 34 9.00 -10.19 -14.55
CA GLN A 34 7.58 -9.99 -14.85
C GLN A 34 6.69 -10.88 -13.99
N LEU A 35 7.06 -12.15 -13.81
CA LEU A 35 6.31 -13.09 -13.00
C LEU A 35 6.43 -12.71 -11.50
N ALA A 36 7.62 -12.32 -11.05
CA ALA A 36 7.87 -11.83 -9.71
C ALA A 36 7.00 -10.65 -9.31
N ARG A 37 6.59 -9.82 -10.26
CA ARG A 37 5.64 -8.70 -10.03
C ARG A 37 4.17 -9.16 -10.01
N ARG A 38 3.81 -10.25 -10.72
CA ARG A 38 2.42 -10.72 -10.84
C ARG A 38 1.99 -11.68 -9.74
N ILE A 39 2.89 -12.53 -9.24
CA ILE A 39 2.56 -13.48 -8.18
C ILE A 39 2.04 -12.78 -6.92
N PRO A 40 2.62 -11.66 -6.42
CA PRO A 40 2.05 -10.93 -5.30
C PRO A 40 0.62 -10.45 -5.53
N VAL A 41 0.28 -10.03 -6.75
CA VAL A 41 -1.11 -9.64 -7.09
C VAL A 41 -2.06 -10.81 -6.92
N LEU A 42 -1.71 -11.98 -7.43
CA LEU A 42 -2.50 -13.20 -7.26
C LEU A 42 -2.60 -13.58 -5.77
N TYR A 43 -1.46 -13.56 -5.05
CA TYR A 43 -1.41 -13.86 -3.62
C TYR A 43 -2.36 -12.96 -2.82
N HIS A 44 -2.32 -11.65 -3.06
CA HIS A 44 -3.16 -10.69 -2.34
C HIS A 44 -4.64 -10.76 -2.75
N ARG A 45 -4.95 -11.05 -4.01
CA ARG A 45 -6.33 -11.27 -4.46
C ARG A 45 -6.96 -12.49 -3.77
N LEU A 46 -6.25 -13.60 -3.72
CA LEU A 46 -6.72 -14.79 -3.01
C LEU A 46 -6.68 -14.59 -1.49
N GLY A 47 -5.63 -13.98 -0.98
CA GLY A 47 -5.45 -13.70 0.45
C GLY A 47 -6.56 -12.80 1.01
N THR A 48 -6.91 -11.70 0.34
CA THR A 48 -8.03 -10.83 0.75
C THR A 48 -9.35 -11.58 0.74
N ARG A 49 -9.59 -12.41 -0.28
CA ARG A 49 -10.79 -13.27 -0.34
C ARG A 49 -10.85 -14.24 0.83
N PHE A 50 -9.74 -14.92 1.16
CA PHE A 50 -9.69 -15.82 2.31
C PHE A 50 -9.83 -15.10 3.64
N MET A 51 -9.25 -13.90 3.78
CA MET A 51 -9.44 -13.05 4.97
C MET A 51 -10.87 -12.51 5.12
N GLY A 52 -11.71 -12.61 4.08
CA GLY A 52 -13.04 -12.01 4.07
C GLY A 52 -13.00 -10.49 3.87
N VAL A 53 -11.95 -9.98 3.21
CA VAL A 53 -11.82 -8.57 2.84
C VAL A 53 -12.36 -8.40 1.42
N ALA A 54 -13.43 -7.65 1.28
CA ALA A 54 -14.02 -7.28 0.00
C ALA A 54 -13.46 -5.93 -0.45
N VAL A 55 -12.86 -5.91 -1.64
CA VAL A 55 -12.22 -4.71 -2.20
C VAL A 55 -13.08 -4.17 -3.33
N ARG A 56 -13.56 -2.93 -3.18
CA ARG A 56 -14.18 -2.15 -4.26
C ARG A 56 -13.15 -1.17 -4.79
N VAL A 57 -13.16 -0.93 -6.09
CA VAL A 57 -12.20 -0.03 -6.76
C VAL A 57 -12.95 1.04 -7.52
N GLN A 58 -12.55 2.28 -7.29
CA GLN A 58 -13.00 3.47 -8.01
C GLN A 58 -11.80 4.10 -8.70
N GLY A 59 -11.95 4.54 -9.93
CA GLY A 59 -10.83 4.97 -10.76
C GLY A 59 -9.93 3.78 -11.17
N VAL A 60 -8.76 4.08 -11.70
CA VAL A 60 -7.82 3.07 -12.21
C VAL A 60 -6.38 3.40 -11.84
N PRO A 61 -5.54 2.40 -11.52
CA PRO A 61 -4.11 2.62 -11.39
C PRO A 61 -3.51 3.04 -12.75
N SER A 62 -2.71 4.09 -12.77
CA SER A 62 -2.06 4.57 -13.99
C SER A 62 -1.16 3.48 -14.60
N PRO A 63 -1.25 3.25 -15.93
CA PRO A 63 -0.30 2.40 -16.64
C PRO A 63 1.06 3.07 -16.84
N SER A 64 1.12 4.40 -16.71
CA SER A 64 2.34 5.20 -16.93
C SER A 64 3.45 4.81 -15.96
N ARG A 65 4.68 4.82 -16.46
CA ARG A 65 5.90 4.53 -15.67
C ARG A 65 6.98 5.56 -16.01
N PRO A 66 7.81 5.94 -15.04
CA PRO A 66 7.81 5.56 -13.61
C PRO A 66 6.60 6.10 -12.84
N LEU A 67 6.15 5.38 -11.80
CA LEU A 67 4.97 5.76 -11.03
C LEU A 67 5.23 5.74 -9.52
N LEU A 68 5.05 6.88 -8.87
CA LEU A 68 5.00 7.00 -7.41
C LEU A 68 3.52 7.15 -7.00
N ILE A 69 2.99 6.19 -6.26
CA ILE A 69 1.63 6.22 -5.71
C ILE A 69 1.73 6.79 -4.30
N VAL A 70 0.95 7.84 -4.03
CA VAL A 70 0.94 8.50 -2.71
C VAL A 70 -0.43 8.29 -2.07
N ALA A 71 -0.43 7.62 -0.91
CA ALA A 71 -1.65 7.18 -0.25
C ALA A 71 -1.70 7.59 1.22
N ASN A 72 -2.93 7.67 1.77
CA ASN A 72 -3.16 7.61 3.21
C ASN A 72 -2.87 6.20 3.75
N HIS A 73 -2.71 6.06 5.07
CA HIS A 73 -2.39 4.78 5.70
C HIS A 73 -3.29 4.53 6.92
N VAL A 74 -4.02 3.44 6.88
CA VAL A 74 -4.99 3.08 7.94
C VAL A 74 -4.60 1.78 8.64
N SER A 75 -4.02 0.82 7.88
CA SER A 75 -3.81 -0.53 8.38
C SER A 75 -2.69 -1.27 7.64
N TRP A 76 -2.14 -2.31 8.26
CA TRP A 76 -1.34 -3.29 7.54
C TRP A 76 -2.10 -3.96 6.37
N LEU A 77 -3.43 -3.99 6.44
CA LEU A 77 -4.30 -4.48 5.36
C LEU A 77 -4.17 -3.67 4.07
N ASP A 78 -3.78 -2.40 4.13
CA ASP A 78 -3.64 -1.51 2.96
C ASP A 78 -2.67 -2.13 1.93
N ILE A 79 -1.61 -2.80 2.40
CA ILE A 79 -0.66 -3.50 1.55
C ILE A 79 -1.38 -4.55 0.71
N SER A 80 -2.21 -5.39 1.37
CA SER A 80 -2.95 -6.44 0.69
C SER A 80 -3.99 -5.88 -0.26
N VAL A 81 -4.76 -4.88 0.20
CA VAL A 81 -5.86 -4.27 -0.57
C VAL A 81 -5.33 -3.58 -1.82
N ILE A 82 -4.29 -2.74 -1.72
CA ILE A 82 -3.69 -2.03 -2.86
C ILE A 82 -3.11 -3.01 -3.87
N THR A 83 -2.38 -4.03 -3.41
CA THR A 83 -1.74 -5.01 -4.31
C THR A 83 -2.74 -5.84 -5.11
N THR A 84 -4.01 -5.93 -4.68
CA THR A 84 -5.03 -6.63 -5.49
C THR A 84 -5.25 -6.00 -6.86
N THR A 85 -4.95 -4.72 -7.03
CA THR A 85 -5.26 -3.93 -8.24
C THR A 85 -4.09 -3.81 -9.22
N SER A 86 -2.86 -3.73 -8.71
CA SER A 86 -1.67 -3.50 -9.54
C SER A 86 -0.42 -4.09 -8.90
N PRO A 87 0.58 -4.49 -9.73
CA PRO A 87 1.90 -4.85 -9.23
C PRO A 87 2.60 -3.62 -8.65
N VAL A 88 2.76 -3.58 -7.33
CA VAL A 88 3.38 -2.48 -6.60
C VAL A 88 4.40 -2.96 -5.58
N SER A 89 5.36 -2.12 -5.27
CA SER A 89 6.27 -2.25 -4.12
C SER A 89 5.96 -1.18 -3.08
N PHE A 90 6.30 -1.45 -1.82
CA PHE A 90 6.01 -0.52 -0.73
C PHE A 90 7.28 0.00 -0.09
N ILE A 91 7.16 1.16 0.56
CA ILE A 91 8.18 1.70 1.44
C ILE A 91 7.81 1.37 2.87
N ALA A 92 8.59 0.51 3.51
CA ALA A 92 8.37 0.00 4.86
C ALA A 92 9.44 0.48 5.84
N LYS A 93 9.15 0.43 7.14
CA LYS A 93 10.16 0.63 8.20
C LYS A 93 11.17 -0.53 8.17
N ARG A 94 12.44 -0.24 8.49
CA ARG A 94 13.54 -1.21 8.49
C ARG A 94 13.27 -2.41 9.39
N GLU A 95 12.64 -2.17 10.54
CA GLU A 95 12.33 -3.20 11.53
C GLU A 95 11.40 -4.28 10.97
N VAL A 96 10.51 -3.93 10.04
CA VAL A 96 9.61 -4.89 9.37
C VAL A 96 10.40 -5.97 8.63
N ALA A 97 11.60 -5.67 8.14
CA ALA A 97 12.45 -6.64 7.44
C ALA A 97 12.87 -7.84 8.32
N SER A 98 12.86 -7.64 9.65
CA SER A 98 13.22 -8.69 10.65
C SER A 98 11.99 -9.46 11.18
N TRP A 99 10.78 -9.04 10.84
CA TRP A 99 9.58 -9.72 11.33
C TRP A 99 9.45 -11.12 10.72
N PRO A 100 9.22 -12.17 11.55
CA PRO A 100 8.99 -13.50 11.05
C PRO A 100 7.85 -13.51 10.02
N VAL A 101 8.01 -14.28 8.95
CA VAL A 101 7.06 -14.42 7.83
C VAL A 101 6.82 -13.10 7.08
N PHE A 102 6.33 -12.05 7.75
CA PHE A 102 5.98 -10.77 7.12
C PHE A 102 7.20 -10.06 6.49
N GLY A 103 8.36 -10.12 7.14
CA GLY A 103 9.60 -9.57 6.59
C GLY A 103 10.05 -10.29 5.32
N LEU A 104 9.93 -11.63 5.30
CA LEU A 104 10.21 -12.42 4.10
C LEU A 104 9.24 -12.06 2.95
N LEU A 105 7.93 -12.03 3.23
CA LEU A 105 6.92 -11.69 2.23
C LEU A 105 7.12 -10.27 1.68
N ALA A 106 7.44 -9.30 2.55
CA ALA A 106 7.74 -7.93 2.14
C ALA A 106 9.00 -7.85 1.26
N LYS A 107 10.06 -8.62 1.55
CA LYS A 107 11.26 -8.72 0.71
C LYS A 107 10.93 -9.33 -0.66
N LEU A 108 10.13 -10.38 -0.69
CA LEU A 108 9.71 -11.04 -1.92
C LEU A 108 8.76 -10.18 -2.77
N GLN A 109 8.01 -9.27 -2.13
CA GLN A 109 7.23 -8.22 -2.80
C GLN A 109 8.10 -7.01 -3.21
N ARG A 110 9.43 -7.12 -3.00
CA ARG A 110 10.40 -6.10 -3.37
C ARG A 110 10.17 -4.76 -2.65
N SER A 111 9.70 -4.78 -1.40
CA SER A 111 9.56 -3.59 -0.56
C SER A 111 10.91 -2.94 -0.29
N ILE A 112 10.92 -1.61 -0.20
CA ILE A 112 12.09 -0.79 0.13
C ILE A 112 12.04 -0.55 1.64
N PHE A 113 13.12 -0.92 2.36
CA PHE A 113 13.19 -0.79 3.81
C PHE A 113 14.02 0.42 4.21
N ILE A 114 13.38 1.41 4.83
CA ILE A 114 14.02 2.67 5.22
C ILE A 114 14.09 2.86 6.73
N ASP A 115 15.18 3.47 7.17
CA ASP A 115 15.37 3.94 8.54
C ASP A 115 14.78 5.36 8.64
N ARG A 116 13.57 5.47 9.25
CA ARG A 116 12.85 6.75 9.33
C ARG A 116 13.34 7.65 10.47
N GLU A 117 14.07 7.11 11.44
CA GLU A 117 14.52 7.86 12.62
C GLU A 117 15.74 8.72 12.35
N ARG A 118 16.55 8.36 11.37
CA ARG A 118 17.77 9.09 11.02
C ARG A 118 17.55 10.03 9.84
N ARG A 119 17.22 11.30 10.14
CA ARG A 119 17.06 12.37 9.11
C ARG A 119 18.25 12.44 8.13
N GLN A 120 19.47 12.17 8.58
CA GLN A 120 20.68 12.16 7.74
C GLN A 120 20.67 11.04 6.68
N LYS A 121 19.84 9.99 6.84
CA LYS A 121 19.72 8.89 5.87
C LYS A 121 18.58 9.06 4.86
N SER A 122 17.84 10.16 4.91
CA SER A 122 16.77 10.42 3.92
C SER A 122 17.30 10.51 2.48
N GLY A 123 18.54 10.96 2.28
CA GLY A 123 19.20 10.98 0.98
C GLY A 123 19.40 9.59 0.39
N ALA A 124 19.89 8.63 1.20
CA ALA A 124 20.08 7.24 0.76
C ALA A 124 18.74 6.56 0.44
N ALA A 125 17.70 6.79 1.28
CA ALA A 125 16.37 6.28 1.03
C ALA A 125 15.77 6.84 -0.27
N ASN A 126 15.91 8.14 -0.51
CA ASN A 126 15.46 8.77 -1.76
C ASN A 126 16.21 8.21 -2.97
N SER A 127 17.51 7.94 -2.85
CA SER A 127 18.31 7.37 -3.95
C SER A 127 17.89 5.94 -4.28
N GLU A 128 17.55 5.12 -3.28
CA GLU A 128 17.03 3.77 -3.50
C GLU A 128 15.65 3.80 -4.17
N ILE A 129 14.74 4.64 -3.69
CA ILE A 129 13.41 4.82 -4.29
C ILE A 129 13.56 5.32 -5.73
N ALA A 130 14.42 6.32 -5.98
CA ALA A 130 14.67 6.84 -7.31
C ALA A 130 15.21 5.77 -8.28
N ALA A 131 16.15 4.94 -7.84
CA ALA A 131 16.69 3.84 -8.64
C ALA A 131 15.60 2.84 -9.04
N ARG A 132 14.65 2.56 -8.12
CA ARG A 132 13.53 1.66 -8.39
C ARG A 132 12.49 2.28 -9.33
N LEU A 133 12.22 3.57 -9.20
CA LEU A 133 11.37 4.33 -10.15
C LEU A 133 11.99 4.29 -11.55
N ILE A 134 13.28 4.57 -11.68
CA ILE A 134 14.00 4.51 -12.97
C ILE A 134 13.92 3.11 -13.59
N ALA A 135 13.95 2.05 -12.78
CA ALA A 135 13.76 0.67 -13.24
C ALA A 135 12.31 0.33 -13.64
N GLY A 136 11.39 1.33 -13.63
CA GLY A 136 10.00 1.19 -14.05
C GLY A 136 9.10 0.53 -13.02
N ASP A 137 9.49 0.51 -11.74
CA ASP A 137 8.60 0.02 -10.67
C ASP A 137 7.51 1.06 -10.35
N ALA A 138 6.34 0.57 -9.95
CA ALA A 138 5.33 1.37 -9.27
C ALA A 138 5.54 1.23 -7.76
N ILE A 139 5.71 2.36 -7.08
CA ILE A 139 6.05 2.39 -5.65
C ILE A 139 4.95 3.10 -4.88
N VAL A 140 4.45 2.47 -3.82
CA VAL A 140 3.49 3.07 -2.89
C VAL A 140 4.23 3.72 -1.73
N LEU A 141 3.97 5.00 -1.54
CA LEU A 141 4.41 5.80 -0.42
C LEU A 141 3.19 6.15 0.45
N PHE A 142 3.16 5.65 1.67
CA PHE A 142 2.26 6.15 2.70
C PHE A 142 2.83 7.45 3.27
N ALA A 143 2.40 8.58 2.70
CA ALA A 143 3.02 9.89 2.95
C ALA A 143 2.75 10.44 4.36
N GLU A 144 1.77 9.91 5.08
CA GLU A 144 1.50 10.20 6.50
C GLU A 144 2.67 9.77 7.41
N GLY A 145 3.44 8.76 6.98
CA GLY A 145 4.57 8.22 7.75
C GLY A 145 4.19 7.34 8.93
N THR A 146 2.91 7.18 9.23
CA THR A 146 2.33 6.28 10.23
C THR A 146 0.93 5.89 9.78
N SER A 147 0.36 4.84 10.36
CA SER A 147 -1.06 4.53 10.18
C SER A 147 -1.94 5.37 11.11
N SER A 148 -3.18 5.64 10.68
CA SER A 148 -4.17 6.46 11.36
C SER A 148 -5.45 5.67 11.68
N ASP A 149 -6.41 6.31 12.35
CA ASP A 149 -7.73 5.74 12.60
C ASP A 149 -8.65 5.74 11.37
N GLY A 150 -8.19 6.31 10.26
CA GLY A 150 -8.91 6.37 9.00
C GLY A 150 -10.09 7.32 8.94
N LYS A 151 -10.25 8.22 9.92
CA LYS A 151 -11.33 9.24 9.90
C LYS A 151 -11.00 10.40 8.99
N ASP A 152 -9.74 10.82 8.97
CA ASP A 152 -9.23 11.86 8.07
C ASP A 152 -7.79 11.50 7.66
N VAL A 153 -7.25 12.24 6.69
CA VAL A 153 -5.89 12.12 6.19
C VAL A 153 -4.96 12.94 7.09
N LEU A 154 -3.91 12.31 7.61
CA LEU A 154 -2.86 13.00 8.36
C LEU A 154 -1.98 13.85 7.42
N PRO A 155 -1.27 14.87 7.94
CA PRO A 155 -0.39 15.70 7.12
C PRO A 155 0.68 14.89 6.38
N PHE A 156 0.84 15.12 5.08
CA PHE A 156 1.80 14.41 4.24
C PHE A 156 3.23 14.95 4.43
N ARG A 157 4.16 14.03 4.63
CA ARG A 157 5.59 14.33 4.75
C ARG A 157 6.24 14.36 3.37
N SER A 158 6.71 15.52 2.94
CA SER A 158 7.31 15.71 1.60
C SER A 158 8.69 15.07 1.41
N ALA A 159 9.34 14.58 2.49
CA ALA A 159 10.74 14.14 2.44
C ALA A 159 11.00 13.02 1.43
N LEU A 160 10.13 12.00 1.38
CA LEU A 160 10.29 10.87 0.45
C LEU A 160 9.71 11.14 -0.95
N ILE A 161 8.86 12.16 -1.11
CA ILE A 161 8.41 12.63 -2.43
C ILE A 161 9.60 13.22 -3.21
N GLY A 162 10.63 13.70 -2.51
CA GLY A 162 11.90 14.13 -3.11
C GLY A 162 12.62 13.05 -3.92
N SER A 163 12.31 11.77 -3.73
CA SER A 163 12.82 10.67 -4.56
C SER A 163 12.38 10.79 -6.02
N ALA A 164 11.21 11.37 -6.29
CA ALA A 164 10.72 11.63 -7.63
C ALA A 164 11.63 12.65 -8.35
N ALA A 165 12.10 13.72 -7.66
CA ALA A 165 13.05 14.67 -8.23
C ALA A 165 14.36 13.98 -8.65
N GLN A 166 14.94 13.17 -7.76
CA GLN A 166 16.16 12.42 -8.07
C GLN A 166 16.00 11.43 -9.24
N ALA A 167 14.81 10.85 -9.39
CA ALA A 167 14.50 10.01 -10.54
C ALA A 167 14.41 10.84 -11.83
N CYS A 168 13.74 12.00 -11.79
CA CYS A 168 13.62 12.91 -12.93
C CYS A 168 14.99 13.34 -13.48
N GLU A 169 15.96 13.64 -12.60
CA GLU A 169 17.33 14.03 -12.99
C GLU A 169 18.04 12.98 -13.84
N ARG A 170 17.66 11.71 -13.72
CA ARG A 170 18.32 10.56 -14.37
C ARG A 170 17.50 9.96 -15.51
N LEU A 171 16.26 10.39 -15.67
CA LEU A 171 15.36 9.89 -16.71
C LEU A 171 15.47 10.75 -17.98
N PRO A 172 15.54 10.15 -19.18
CA PRO A 172 15.56 10.91 -20.43
C PRO A 172 14.35 11.84 -20.59
N ALA A 173 13.17 11.42 -20.12
CA ALA A 173 11.96 12.22 -20.17
C ALA A 173 11.91 13.32 -19.08
N GLY A 174 12.81 13.31 -18.09
CA GLY A 174 12.85 14.29 -16.99
C GLY A 174 11.60 14.29 -16.12
N MET A 175 10.81 13.21 -16.13
CA MET A 175 9.47 13.19 -15.53
C MET A 175 9.16 11.85 -14.84
N VAL A 176 8.45 11.94 -13.71
CA VAL A 176 7.83 10.82 -12.99
C VAL A 176 6.34 11.11 -12.83
N PHE A 177 5.49 10.11 -12.99
CA PHE A 177 4.08 10.26 -12.62
C PHE A 177 3.89 10.05 -11.13
N VAL A 178 3.06 10.91 -10.50
CA VAL A 178 2.66 10.77 -9.10
C VAL A 178 1.14 10.65 -9.06
N GLN A 179 0.62 9.57 -8.47
CA GLN A 179 -0.82 9.29 -8.44
C GLN A 179 -1.34 9.27 -7.00
N PRO A 180 -2.36 10.09 -6.65
CA PRO A 180 -3.01 10.00 -5.36
C PRO A 180 -3.91 8.76 -5.29
N LEU A 181 -3.92 8.11 -4.12
CA LEU A 181 -4.75 6.95 -3.82
C LEU A 181 -5.35 7.10 -2.43
N SER A 182 -6.67 6.97 -2.33
CA SER A 182 -7.34 6.86 -1.03
C SER A 182 -7.69 5.42 -0.70
N VAL A 183 -7.41 5.01 0.53
CA VAL A 183 -7.82 3.73 1.13
C VAL A 183 -8.85 4.02 2.21
N VAL A 184 -10.06 3.49 2.05
CA VAL A 184 -11.18 3.70 2.98
C VAL A 184 -11.77 2.36 3.37
N TYR A 185 -11.88 2.10 4.67
CA TYR A 185 -12.64 0.98 5.20
C TYR A 185 -14.06 1.42 5.53
N THR A 186 -15.07 0.62 5.16
CA THR A 186 -16.48 0.99 5.24
C THR A 186 -17.29 0.01 6.09
N GLY A 187 -18.51 0.36 6.45
CA GLY A 187 -19.36 -0.47 7.31
C GLY A 187 -18.68 -0.81 8.63
N GLU A 188 -18.81 -2.06 9.07
CA GLU A 188 -18.13 -2.56 10.28
C GLU A 188 -16.59 -2.56 10.12
N GLY A 189 -16.06 -2.56 8.89
CA GLY A 189 -14.63 -2.45 8.61
C GLY A 189 -14.01 -1.17 9.16
N ARG A 190 -14.76 -0.07 9.25
CA ARG A 190 -14.31 1.21 9.84
C ARG A 190 -13.83 1.08 11.29
N LYS A 191 -14.42 0.15 12.06
CA LYS A 191 -14.07 -0.08 13.47
C LYS A 191 -12.99 -1.15 13.66
N ILE A 192 -12.82 -2.01 12.67
CA ILE A 192 -12.04 -3.25 12.78
C ILE A 192 -10.70 -3.15 12.05
N ALA A 193 -10.70 -2.58 10.86
CA ALA A 193 -9.52 -2.53 10.01
C ALA A 193 -8.42 -1.56 10.48
N PRO A 194 -8.71 -0.38 11.10
CA PRO A 194 -7.66 0.53 11.52
C PRO A 194 -6.69 -0.13 12.51
N TRP A 195 -5.40 -0.01 12.19
CA TRP A 195 -4.29 -0.48 13.02
C TRP A 195 -3.29 0.66 13.19
N HIS A 196 -3.32 1.32 14.33
CA HIS A 196 -2.57 2.53 14.59
C HIS A 196 -2.15 2.65 16.07
N GLY A 197 -1.30 3.61 16.38
CA GLY A 197 -0.76 3.82 17.72
C GLY A 197 0.04 2.60 18.18
N ASP A 198 -0.19 2.18 19.41
CA ASP A 198 0.53 1.09 20.08
C ASP A 198 -0.14 -0.28 19.91
N MET A 199 -0.97 -0.45 18.87
CA MET A 199 -1.64 -1.73 18.62
C MET A 199 -0.65 -2.80 18.17
N ASP A 200 -0.65 -3.95 18.85
CA ASP A 200 0.10 -5.13 18.44
C ASP A 200 -0.50 -5.78 17.18
N LEU A 201 0.37 -6.19 16.27
CA LEU A 201 -0.04 -6.79 14.99
C LEU A 201 -0.82 -8.09 15.17
N LEU A 202 -0.33 -9.03 16.00
CA LEU A 202 -0.93 -10.37 16.12
C LEU A 202 -2.34 -10.34 16.71
N PRO A 203 -2.63 -9.66 17.83
CA PRO A 203 -3.99 -9.50 18.33
C PRO A 203 -4.93 -8.86 17.31
N HIS A 204 -4.46 -7.83 16.59
CA HIS A 204 -5.25 -7.17 15.57
C HIS A 204 -5.52 -8.08 14.36
N LEU A 205 -4.54 -8.83 13.88
CA LEU A 205 -4.69 -9.84 12.83
C LEU A 205 -5.77 -10.88 13.20
N VAL A 206 -5.70 -11.43 14.42
CA VAL A 206 -6.69 -12.38 14.94
C VAL A 206 -8.09 -11.75 14.96
N ARG A 207 -8.21 -10.49 15.38
CA ARG A 207 -9.47 -9.74 15.38
C ARG A 207 -10.05 -9.64 13.96
N VAL A 208 -9.24 -9.24 12.99
CA VAL A 208 -9.65 -9.14 11.57
C VAL A 208 -10.07 -10.50 11.02
N LEU A 209 -9.34 -11.58 11.34
CA LEU A 209 -9.68 -12.92 10.85
C LEU A 209 -10.91 -13.52 11.51
N ARG A 210 -11.40 -12.99 12.62
CA ARG A 210 -12.62 -13.46 13.30
C ARG A 210 -13.92 -12.86 12.78
N VAL A 211 -13.87 -11.64 12.22
CA VAL A 211 -15.09 -10.97 11.75
C VAL A 211 -15.59 -11.55 10.43
N PRO A 212 -16.91 -11.49 10.16
CA PRO A 212 -17.46 -12.04 8.92
C PRO A 212 -16.86 -11.43 7.66
N LYS A 213 -16.77 -10.10 7.63
CA LYS A 213 -16.38 -9.32 6.46
C LYS A 213 -15.71 -8.01 6.87
N VAL A 214 -14.77 -7.55 6.04
CA VAL A 214 -14.20 -6.20 6.07
C VAL A 214 -14.38 -5.63 4.68
N ASP A 215 -15.05 -4.49 4.55
CA ASP A 215 -15.19 -3.80 3.28
C ASP A 215 -14.13 -2.70 3.17
N ALA A 216 -13.41 -2.70 2.04
CA ALA A 216 -12.41 -1.70 1.69
C ALA A 216 -12.71 -1.10 0.32
N VAL A 217 -12.52 0.21 0.19
CA VAL A 217 -12.63 0.93 -1.08
C VAL A 217 -11.29 1.56 -1.39
N LEU A 218 -10.78 1.31 -2.58
CA LEU A 218 -9.65 1.98 -3.19
C LEU A 218 -10.17 3.02 -4.16
N HIS A 219 -9.82 4.28 -3.95
CA HIS A 219 -10.19 5.36 -4.87
C HIS A 219 -8.93 5.97 -5.48
N TRP A 220 -8.67 5.63 -6.74
CA TRP A 220 -7.54 6.11 -7.52
C TRP A 220 -7.88 7.49 -8.10
N GLY A 221 -7.03 8.48 -7.82
CA GLY A 221 -7.13 9.78 -8.45
C GLY A 221 -6.33 9.85 -9.75
N GLU A 222 -6.39 11.00 -10.41
CA GLU A 222 -5.66 11.23 -11.65
C GLU A 222 -4.16 11.37 -11.40
N PRO A 223 -3.32 10.70 -12.21
CA PRO A 223 -1.87 10.85 -12.11
C PRO A 223 -1.46 12.26 -12.57
N ILE A 224 -0.56 12.88 -11.83
CA ILE A 224 0.03 14.17 -12.18
C ILE A 224 1.50 14.01 -12.55
N PRO A 225 2.02 14.78 -13.52
CA PRO A 225 3.45 14.78 -13.83
C PRO A 225 4.22 15.51 -12.74
N TYR A 226 5.38 14.94 -12.36
CA TYR A 226 6.37 15.54 -11.49
C TYR A 226 7.66 15.75 -12.27
N PHE A 227 8.21 16.95 -12.23
CA PHE A 227 9.43 17.36 -12.93
C PHE A 227 10.53 17.73 -11.92
N VAL A 228 11.77 17.86 -12.39
CA VAL A 228 12.91 18.27 -11.54
C VAL A 228 12.66 19.60 -10.81
N GLN A 229 12.04 20.56 -11.49
CA GLN A 229 11.71 21.88 -10.93
C GLN A 229 10.46 21.90 -10.05
N SER A 230 9.75 20.78 -9.91
CA SER A 230 8.53 20.70 -9.08
C SER A 230 8.89 20.91 -7.61
N ASP A 231 8.16 21.80 -6.93
CA ASP A 231 8.32 21.98 -5.48
C ASP A 231 7.65 20.79 -4.75
N ARG A 232 8.48 19.96 -4.12
CA ARG A 232 8.03 18.78 -3.38
C ARG A 232 7.04 19.08 -2.26
N LYS A 233 7.11 20.29 -1.65
CA LYS A 233 6.19 20.67 -0.57
C LYS A 233 4.81 21.02 -1.13
N GLN A 234 4.79 21.76 -2.24
CA GLN A 234 3.54 22.09 -2.92
C GLN A 234 2.87 20.82 -3.47
N ILE A 235 3.64 19.93 -4.09
CA ILE A 235 3.13 18.64 -4.58
C ILE A 235 2.61 17.78 -3.42
N ALA A 236 3.32 17.71 -2.28
CA ALA A 236 2.84 16.98 -1.10
C ALA A 236 1.50 17.53 -0.60
N LYS A 237 1.37 18.86 -0.50
CA LYS A 237 0.14 19.52 -0.06
C LYS A 237 -1.01 19.29 -1.03
N LYS A 238 -0.73 19.34 -2.35
CA LYS A 238 -1.72 19.04 -3.39
C LYS A 238 -2.20 17.59 -3.25
N LEU A 239 -1.29 16.62 -3.18
CA LEU A 239 -1.62 15.20 -3.06
C LEU A 239 -2.38 14.89 -1.77
N GLU A 240 -2.05 15.54 -0.65
CA GLU A 240 -2.81 15.45 0.60
C GLU A 240 -4.25 15.92 0.41
N GLY A 241 -4.44 17.07 -0.26
CA GLY A 241 -5.77 17.59 -0.59
C GLY A 241 -6.54 16.65 -1.51
N ASP A 242 -5.87 16.12 -2.55
CA ASP A 242 -6.48 15.18 -3.52
C ASP A 242 -6.90 13.87 -2.81
N VAL A 243 -6.03 13.26 -1.99
CA VAL A 243 -6.35 12.03 -1.25
C VAL A 243 -7.48 12.26 -0.26
N ARG A 244 -7.48 13.39 0.46
CA ARG A 244 -8.57 13.78 1.37
C ARG A 244 -9.89 13.95 0.64
N ALA A 245 -9.89 14.57 -0.54
CA ALA A 245 -11.09 14.74 -1.36
C ALA A 245 -11.64 13.40 -1.85
N LEU A 246 -10.76 12.49 -2.32
CA LEU A 246 -11.14 11.13 -2.72
C LEU A 246 -11.73 10.35 -1.52
N MET A 247 -11.12 10.46 -0.35
CA MET A 247 -11.59 9.82 0.87
C MET A 247 -13.00 10.29 1.26
N ARG A 248 -13.24 11.60 1.29
CA ARG A 248 -14.53 12.18 1.62
C ARG A 248 -15.63 11.74 0.65
N ARG A 249 -15.37 11.82 -0.66
CA ARG A 249 -16.31 11.33 -1.69
C ARG A 249 -16.69 9.87 -1.46
N THR A 250 -15.69 9.03 -1.15
CA THR A 250 -15.94 7.61 -0.87
C THR A 250 -16.76 7.41 0.40
N GLN A 251 -16.52 8.20 1.45
CA GLN A 251 -17.26 8.12 2.70
C GLN A 251 -18.73 8.56 2.53
N GLU A 252 -18.97 9.63 1.76
CA GLU A 252 -20.29 10.14 1.42
C GLU A 252 -21.10 9.12 0.61
N GLN A 253 -20.53 8.60 -0.48
CA GLN A 253 -21.17 7.56 -1.30
C GLN A 253 -21.52 6.31 -0.50
N CYS A 254 -20.60 5.86 0.37
CA CYS A 254 -20.90 4.71 1.22
C CYS A 254 -21.96 5.00 2.28
N ALA A 255 -22.11 6.23 2.75
CA ALA A 255 -23.18 6.59 3.68
C ALA A 255 -24.55 6.56 2.98
N GLU A 256 -24.64 7.01 1.74
CA GLU A 256 -25.83 6.93 0.91
C GLU A 256 -26.24 5.49 0.61
N ASP A 257 -25.27 4.62 0.23
CA ASP A 257 -25.49 3.18 -0.03
C ASP A 257 -26.04 2.42 1.20
N TYR A 258 -25.78 2.89 2.43
CA TYR A 258 -26.30 2.29 3.66
C TYR A 258 -27.64 2.88 4.13
N ALA A 259 -28.03 4.03 3.58
CA ALA A 259 -29.30 4.69 3.93
C ALA A 259 -30.44 4.30 2.97
N ALA A 260 -30.13 3.75 1.81
CA ALA A 260 -31.06 3.24 0.80
C ALA A 260 -31.39 1.76 1.00
#